data_2685b16d1bfb489f149eb38cca582097
#
_entry.id   2685b16d1bfb489f149eb38cca582097
#
_cell.length_a   1.000
_cell.length_b   1.000
_cell.length_c   1.000
_cell.angle_alpha   90.00
_cell.angle_beta   90.00
_cell.angle_gamma   90.00
#
_symmetry.space_group_name_H-M   'P 1'
#
loop_
_entity.id
_entity.type
_entity.pdbx_description
1 polymer ?
#
loop_
_entity_poly.entity_id
_entity_poly.type
_entity_poly.pdbx_seq_one_letter_code
_entity_poly.pdbx_strand_id
1 'polypeptide(L)'
;MSAYYRLFIASLVLLTLSGCKQPAKDSMTQRRGFVYCGQDTPTTLNPQLTDGGLTAETLSAQIFDRLLLLDPVNYKPLPDLAKSWTVSDDGLVYTFTLRQGVKFQTTAWFTPTRTMNADDVVFSFERVINPDNPFHHISGGRYPWFESLGFANDIESIKALNPQTVQFILRRPDNSFLSNLATSYAVVYSAEYGKQLLKSGQIGKLDSRPIGTGPFYVDQFIPNDLIRLKHHIGYWQGVAPMEQVVFDISSRGMGNLTKLLSTECDVLASPVASQLPVITDNNNYELLAQTGMNVSFLALNTSLAPLNNLKVREAISYAINKDTLLNSVYYGTATKAKSLLPPTSWAYNNDSKAINYNPKKAKALLKQAGYNNDQVLTMWVPLESRPYNPSPQKTAELIQANLKAIGIKVIIYHQDNIGRLGVNNMNKYDMMLAGWIADNGDPDNFLRPLLSCNAKHAGLNVANWCDLQFDNLLELALRTNKTQQRVNYYQHAQNILDQQVPIIPLAHGVHFQAHNKTLGGLQMSPFGSRSFSSVYRTE
;
A
#
# COMPACT_ATOMS: atom_id res chain seq x y z
N MET A 1 -5.95 -45.75 60.07
CA MET A 1 -6.11 -44.47 59.35
C MET A 1 -4.94 -44.05 58.45
N SER A 2 -3.92 -44.88 58.21
CA SER A 2 -2.76 -44.42 57.41
C SER A 2 -2.59 -45.01 56.01
N ALA A 3 -3.39 -46.00 55.64
CA ALA A 3 -3.30 -46.65 54.33
C ALA A 3 -4.14 -45.98 53.25
N TYR A 4 -5.22 -45.33 53.63
CA TYR A 4 -6.14 -44.66 52.67
C TYR A 4 -5.62 -43.29 52.20
N TYR A 5 -4.76 -42.64 52.96
CA TYR A 5 -4.19 -41.33 52.60
C TYR A 5 -3.07 -41.41 51.54
N ARG A 6 -2.39 -42.58 51.44
CA ARG A 6 -1.35 -42.76 50.40
C ARG A 6 -1.89 -43.15 49.03
N LEU A 7 -3.09 -43.76 48.96
CA LEU A 7 -3.76 -44.06 47.68
C LEU A 7 -4.40 -42.80 47.04
N PHE A 8 -4.86 -41.83 47.86
CA PHE A 8 -5.48 -40.60 47.35
C PHE A 8 -4.44 -39.61 46.75
N ILE A 9 -3.21 -39.60 47.28
CA ILE A 9 -2.13 -38.75 46.76
C ILE A 9 -1.54 -39.35 45.47
N ALA A 10 -1.49 -40.66 45.33
CA ALA A 10 -1.04 -41.32 44.09
C ALA A 10 -2.04 -41.15 42.91
N SER A 11 -3.35 -41.08 43.18
CA SER A 11 -4.36 -40.80 42.16
C SER A 11 -4.41 -39.34 41.73
N LEU A 12 -4.03 -38.39 42.58
CA LEU A 12 -4.05 -36.95 42.26
C LEU A 12 -2.84 -36.53 41.43
N VAL A 13 -1.72 -37.26 41.48
CA VAL A 13 -0.50 -36.97 40.70
C VAL A 13 -0.60 -37.53 39.27
N LEU A 14 -1.46 -38.54 39.02
CA LEU A 14 -1.67 -39.07 37.66
C LEU A 14 -2.64 -38.25 36.80
N LEU A 15 -3.39 -37.30 37.38
CA LEU A 15 -4.34 -36.45 36.64
C LEU A 15 -3.76 -35.14 36.12
N THR A 16 -2.50 -34.81 36.42
CA THR A 16 -1.85 -33.56 36.00
C THR A 16 -0.95 -33.71 34.75
N LEU A 17 -0.88 -34.89 34.13
CA LEU A 17 -0.13 -35.15 32.91
C LEU A 17 -1.03 -35.20 31.64
N SER A 18 -2.26 -34.73 31.72
CA SER A 18 -3.00 -34.35 30.53
C SER A 18 -2.41 -33.04 29.98
N GLY A 19 -1.15 -33.12 29.54
CA GLY A 19 -0.51 -32.04 28.81
C GLY A 19 -1.45 -31.63 27.67
N CYS A 20 -1.74 -30.34 27.54
CA CYS A 20 -2.34 -29.76 26.38
C CYS A 20 -1.61 -30.34 25.15
N LYS A 21 -2.20 -31.34 24.51
CA LYS A 21 -1.87 -31.67 23.13
C LYS A 21 -2.21 -30.42 22.36
N GLN A 22 -1.23 -29.58 22.06
CA GLN A 22 -1.36 -28.63 20.97
C GLN A 22 -1.97 -29.39 19.79
N PRO A 23 -3.01 -28.86 19.15
CA PRO A 23 -3.56 -29.49 17.97
C PRO A 23 -2.39 -29.70 17.01
N ALA A 24 -2.15 -30.93 16.61
CA ALA A 24 -1.13 -31.26 15.63
C ALA A 24 -1.38 -30.35 14.42
N LYS A 25 -0.39 -29.51 14.11
CA LYS A 25 -0.40 -28.66 12.94
C LYS A 25 -0.84 -29.53 11.78
N ASP A 26 -1.86 -29.13 11.06
CA ASP A 26 -2.42 -29.91 9.96
C ASP A 26 -1.31 -30.21 8.95
N SER A 27 -0.73 -31.40 9.01
CA SER A 27 0.43 -31.81 8.21
C SER A 27 0.15 -31.74 6.70
N MET A 28 -1.12 -31.72 6.30
CA MET A 28 -1.52 -31.48 4.93
C MET A 28 -1.31 -30.02 4.50
N THR A 29 -1.50 -29.04 5.39
CA THR A 29 -1.24 -27.62 5.08
C THR A 29 0.23 -27.40 4.80
N GLN A 30 1.12 -28.12 5.50
CA GLN A 30 2.57 -27.98 5.29
C GLN A 30 3.08 -28.58 3.97
N ARG A 31 2.41 -29.59 3.41
CA ARG A 31 2.84 -30.21 2.15
C ARG A 31 2.27 -29.55 0.90
N ARG A 32 1.10 -28.92 1.00
CA ARG A 32 0.34 -28.41 -0.15
C ARG A 32 0.05 -26.91 -0.11
N GLY A 33 0.62 -26.20 0.86
CA GLY A 33 0.44 -24.79 1.05
C GLY A 33 1.53 -24.16 1.89
N PHE A 34 1.36 -22.86 2.20
CA PHE A 34 2.24 -22.14 3.11
C PHE A 34 1.48 -21.09 3.93
N VAL A 35 2.09 -20.68 5.05
CA VAL A 35 1.55 -19.67 5.95
C VAL A 35 2.35 -18.38 5.79
N TYR A 36 1.64 -17.30 5.44
CA TYR A 36 2.17 -15.95 5.30
C TYR A 36 1.75 -15.12 6.49
N CYS A 37 2.70 -14.72 7.35
CA CYS A 37 2.43 -13.88 8.49
C CYS A 37 2.49 -12.40 8.08
N GLY A 38 1.31 -11.79 8.01
CA GLY A 38 1.12 -10.39 7.66
C GLY A 38 1.25 -9.46 8.85
N GLN A 39 1.40 -8.16 8.59
CA GLN A 39 1.48 -7.12 9.63
C GLN A 39 0.11 -6.48 9.90
N ASP A 40 -0.82 -6.56 8.95
CA ASP A 40 -2.07 -5.83 8.94
C ASP A 40 -3.29 -6.75 8.87
N THR A 41 -4.39 -6.32 9.46
CA THR A 41 -5.72 -6.90 9.22
C THR A 41 -6.40 -6.09 8.10
N PRO A 42 -6.82 -6.72 6.99
CA PRO A 42 -7.52 -6.00 5.95
C PRO A 42 -8.91 -5.58 6.43
N THR A 43 -9.28 -4.36 6.09
CA THR A 43 -10.60 -3.81 6.41
C THR A 43 -11.66 -4.16 5.37
N THR A 44 -11.21 -4.53 4.18
CA THR A 44 -12.02 -4.99 3.04
C THR A 44 -11.18 -5.92 2.18
N LEU A 45 -11.82 -6.80 1.42
CA LEU A 45 -11.16 -7.61 0.39
C LEU A 45 -11.22 -6.96 -1.00
N ASN A 46 -11.85 -5.77 -1.11
CA ASN A 46 -11.93 -5.00 -2.34
C ASN A 46 -10.80 -3.95 -2.39
N PRO A 47 -9.80 -4.11 -3.27
CA PRO A 47 -8.70 -3.15 -3.38
C PRO A 47 -9.14 -1.77 -3.87
N GLN A 48 -10.25 -1.64 -4.61
CA GLN A 48 -10.76 -0.36 -5.08
C GLN A 48 -11.19 0.58 -3.94
N LEU A 49 -11.49 0.04 -2.75
CA LEU A 49 -11.94 0.81 -1.57
C LEU A 49 -10.79 1.19 -0.62
N THR A 50 -9.54 0.91 -0.99
CA THR A 50 -8.37 1.19 -0.16
C THR A 50 -7.40 2.15 -0.85
N ASP A 51 -6.47 2.66 -0.09
CA ASP A 51 -5.32 3.45 -0.53
C ASP A 51 -3.99 2.80 -0.12
N GLY A 52 -4.03 1.51 0.27
CA GLY A 52 -2.86 0.72 0.68
C GLY A 52 -3.22 -0.46 1.57
N GLY A 53 -2.22 -1.00 2.28
CA GLY A 53 -2.34 -2.10 3.22
C GLY A 53 -2.42 -3.48 2.56
N LEU A 54 -2.64 -4.53 3.38
CA LEU A 54 -2.56 -5.93 2.96
C LEU A 54 -3.44 -6.24 1.72
N THR A 55 -4.61 -5.61 1.61
CA THR A 55 -5.52 -5.83 0.48
C THR A 55 -4.91 -5.36 -0.84
N ALA A 56 -4.43 -4.12 -0.91
CA ALA A 56 -3.84 -3.57 -2.12
C ALA A 56 -2.43 -4.15 -2.37
N GLU A 57 -1.61 -4.26 -1.33
CA GLU A 57 -0.21 -4.63 -1.47
C GLU A 57 -0.01 -6.13 -1.75
N THR A 58 -0.91 -7.01 -1.27
CA THR A 58 -0.70 -8.45 -1.37
C THR A 58 -1.91 -9.23 -1.88
N LEU A 59 -3.09 -9.07 -1.27
CA LEU A 59 -4.25 -9.91 -1.59
C LEU A 59 -4.79 -9.67 -3.01
N SER A 60 -4.74 -8.43 -3.49
CA SER A 60 -5.19 -8.06 -4.83
C SER A 60 -4.54 -8.93 -5.91
N ALA A 61 -3.22 -9.12 -5.84
CA ALA A 61 -2.45 -9.91 -6.81
C ALA A 61 -2.73 -11.41 -6.76
N GLN A 62 -3.38 -11.91 -5.69
CA GLN A 62 -3.77 -13.31 -5.57
C GLN A 62 -5.17 -13.55 -6.11
N ILE A 63 -6.08 -12.60 -5.89
CA ILE A 63 -7.52 -12.77 -6.17
C ILE A 63 -7.86 -12.30 -7.58
N PHE A 64 -7.20 -11.25 -8.06
CA PHE A 64 -7.55 -10.56 -9.29
C PHE A 64 -6.38 -10.48 -10.26
N ASP A 65 -6.71 -10.39 -11.55
CA ASP A 65 -5.84 -9.85 -12.59
C ASP A 65 -6.32 -8.46 -13.02
N ARG A 66 -5.52 -7.79 -13.81
CA ARG A 66 -5.72 -6.42 -14.31
C ARG A 66 -5.59 -6.39 -15.83
N LEU A 67 -5.91 -5.27 -16.45
CA LEU A 67 -5.65 -5.13 -17.89
C LEU A 67 -4.16 -5.21 -18.20
N LEU A 68 -3.33 -4.61 -17.34
CA LEU A 68 -1.89 -4.49 -17.50
C LEU A 68 -1.17 -4.87 -16.20
N LEU A 69 0.09 -5.29 -16.32
CA LEU A 69 1.05 -5.45 -15.22
C LEU A 69 2.19 -4.45 -15.38
N LEU A 70 3.02 -4.31 -14.34
CA LEU A 70 4.27 -3.54 -14.41
C LEU A 70 5.45 -4.48 -14.65
N ASP A 71 6.32 -4.11 -15.58
CA ASP A 71 7.63 -4.75 -15.75
C ASP A 71 8.43 -4.66 -14.44
N PRO A 72 8.98 -5.77 -13.93
CA PRO A 72 9.67 -5.78 -12.65
C PRO A 72 10.97 -4.98 -12.62
N VAL A 73 11.54 -4.68 -13.77
CA VAL A 73 12.86 -4.05 -13.91
C VAL A 73 12.75 -2.57 -14.25
N ASN A 74 11.93 -2.24 -15.25
CA ASN A 74 11.82 -0.87 -15.77
C ASN A 74 10.47 -0.21 -15.46
N TYR A 75 9.54 -0.94 -14.81
CA TYR A 75 8.22 -0.49 -14.34
C TYR A 75 7.27 -0.01 -15.46
N LYS A 76 7.55 -0.38 -16.71
CA LYS A 76 6.66 -0.06 -17.83
C LYS A 76 5.46 -1.00 -17.85
N PRO A 77 4.31 -0.54 -18.36
CA PRO A 77 3.14 -1.39 -18.54
C PRO A 77 3.41 -2.57 -19.48
N LEU A 78 3.04 -3.76 -19.06
CA LEU A 78 3.09 -5.04 -19.79
C LEU A 78 1.69 -5.62 -19.97
N PRO A 79 1.45 -6.45 -21.01
CA PRO A 79 0.20 -7.16 -21.20
C PRO A 79 -0.15 -8.09 -20.03
N ASP A 80 -1.43 -8.04 -19.56
CA ASP A 80 -2.01 -9.01 -18.64
C ASP A 80 -3.34 -9.52 -19.24
N LEU A 81 -4.53 -9.19 -18.69
CA LEU A 81 -5.82 -9.52 -19.31
C LEU A 81 -5.98 -8.88 -20.69
N ALA A 82 -5.43 -7.70 -20.91
CA ALA A 82 -5.23 -7.15 -22.25
C ALA A 82 -3.97 -7.74 -22.87
N LYS A 83 -4.11 -8.41 -24.03
CA LYS A 83 -2.95 -8.94 -24.78
C LYS A 83 -2.22 -7.84 -25.56
N SER A 84 -2.90 -6.75 -25.90
CA SER A 84 -2.37 -5.57 -26.59
C SER A 84 -3.29 -4.38 -26.43
N TRP A 85 -2.78 -3.19 -26.74
CA TRP A 85 -3.55 -1.95 -26.76
C TRP A 85 -3.03 -1.00 -27.80
N THR A 86 -3.87 -0.02 -28.18
CA THR A 86 -3.51 1.13 -29.00
C THR A 86 -3.94 2.41 -28.31
N VAL A 87 -3.22 3.49 -28.58
CA VAL A 87 -3.53 4.84 -28.10
C VAL A 87 -3.63 5.75 -29.32
N SER A 88 -4.67 6.59 -29.38
CA SER A 88 -4.80 7.59 -30.43
C SER A 88 -3.70 8.64 -30.36
N ASP A 89 -3.42 9.31 -31.49
CA ASP A 89 -2.34 10.31 -31.60
C ASP A 89 -2.51 11.49 -30.63
N ASP A 90 -3.77 11.85 -30.33
CA ASP A 90 -4.13 12.87 -29.35
C ASP A 90 -4.04 12.41 -27.88
N GLY A 91 -3.80 11.12 -27.65
CA GLY A 91 -3.69 10.53 -26.31
C GLY A 91 -5.01 10.40 -25.57
N LEU A 92 -6.16 10.51 -26.26
CA LEU A 92 -7.48 10.48 -25.62
C LEU A 92 -8.16 9.12 -25.67
N VAL A 93 -7.88 8.29 -26.69
CA VAL A 93 -8.59 7.02 -26.90
C VAL A 93 -7.65 5.85 -26.69
N TYR A 94 -7.94 5.02 -25.69
CA TYR A 94 -7.22 3.79 -25.38
C TYR A 94 -8.08 2.58 -25.70
N THR A 95 -7.65 1.75 -26.65
CA THR A 95 -8.38 0.56 -27.08
C THR A 95 -7.59 -0.69 -26.73
N PHE A 96 -8.14 -1.54 -25.85
CA PHE A 96 -7.52 -2.76 -25.35
C PHE A 96 -8.14 -3.98 -26.03
N THR A 97 -7.30 -4.89 -26.54
CA THR A 97 -7.71 -6.20 -27.02
C THR A 97 -7.50 -7.22 -25.91
N LEU A 98 -8.57 -7.86 -25.44
CA LEU A 98 -8.56 -8.78 -24.32
C LEU A 98 -8.15 -10.20 -24.73
N ARG A 99 -7.61 -10.95 -23.77
CA ARG A 99 -7.38 -12.40 -23.90
C ARG A 99 -8.72 -13.13 -23.93
N GLN A 100 -8.74 -14.24 -24.63
CA GLN A 100 -9.90 -15.14 -24.67
C GLN A 100 -9.68 -16.33 -23.74
N GLY A 101 -10.77 -16.94 -23.27
CA GLY A 101 -10.71 -18.15 -22.48
C GLY A 101 -10.33 -17.95 -21.01
N VAL A 102 -10.15 -16.71 -20.55
CA VAL A 102 -9.88 -16.41 -19.13
C VAL A 102 -11.10 -16.72 -18.29
N LYS A 103 -10.95 -17.62 -17.32
CA LYS A 103 -12.03 -18.07 -16.43
C LYS A 103 -12.04 -17.27 -15.14
N PHE A 104 -13.23 -16.95 -14.64
CA PHE A 104 -13.40 -16.51 -13.26
C PHE A 104 -13.31 -17.69 -12.28
N GLN A 105 -13.01 -17.39 -11.04
CA GLN A 105 -12.96 -18.35 -9.94
C GLN A 105 -14.32 -19.00 -9.69
N THR A 106 -14.32 -20.31 -9.41
CA THR A 106 -15.48 -21.04 -8.92
C THR A 106 -15.40 -21.18 -7.41
N THR A 107 -16.46 -20.79 -6.71
CA THR A 107 -16.54 -20.80 -5.25
C THR A 107 -17.86 -21.45 -4.81
N ALA A 108 -18.06 -21.67 -3.51
CA ALA A 108 -19.32 -22.19 -2.98
C ALA A 108 -20.53 -21.26 -3.25
N TRP A 109 -20.33 -20.01 -3.58
CA TRP A 109 -21.40 -19.01 -3.80
C TRP A 109 -21.52 -18.51 -5.24
N PHE A 110 -20.58 -18.90 -6.12
CA PHE A 110 -20.59 -18.51 -7.52
C PHE A 110 -19.93 -19.56 -8.42
N THR A 111 -20.60 -19.91 -9.49
CA THR A 111 -20.06 -20.72 -10.59
C THR A 111 -20.23 -19.93 -11.88
N PRO A 112 -19.14 -19.49 -12.53
CA PRO A 112 -19.22 -18.74 -13.77
C PRO A 112 -19.79 -19.59 -14.91
N THR A 113 -20.68 -19.02 -15.72
CA THR A 113 -21.26 -19.69 -16.91
C THR A 113 -20.54 -19.28 -18.20
N ARG A 114 -19.68 -18.25 -18.14
CA ARG A 114 -18.89 -17.74 -19.25
C ARG A 114 -17.48 -17.35 -18.83
N THR A 115 -16.60 -17.18 -19.78
CA THR A 115 -15.28 -16.57 -19.59
C THR A 115 -15.37 -15.05 -19.53
N MET A 116 -14.29 -14.40 -19.03
CA MET A 116 -14.14 -12.96 -18.95
C MET A 116 -14.27 -12.32 -20.35
N ASN A 117 -14.92 -11.16 -20.39
CA ASN A 117 -15.07 -10.35 -21.60
C ASN A 117 -15.03 -8.84 -21.29
N ALA A 118 -15.25 -8.01 -22.29
CA ALA A 118 -15.19 -6.56 -22.16
C ALA A 118 -16.26 -5.96 -21.20
N ASP A 119 -17.42 -6.63 -21.02
CA ASP A 119 -18.43 -6.16 -20.07
C ASP A 119 -17.94 -6.22 -18.62
N ASP A 120 -17.04 -7.18 -18.30
CA ASP A 120 -16.46 -7.29 -16.96
C ASP A 120 -15.53 -6.11 -16.65
N VAL A 121 -14.79 -5.66 -17.65
CA VAL A 121 -13.94 -4.46 -17.53
C VAL A 121 -14.81 -3.22 -17.36
N VAL A 122 -15.82 -3.03 -18.20
CA VAL A 122 -16.78 -1.91 -18.09
C VAL A 122 -17.41 -1.90 -16.71
N PHE A 123 -17.94 -3.03 -16.24
CA PHE A 123 -18.55 -3.17 -14.91
C PHE A 123 -17.60 -2.73 -13.79
N SER A 124 -16.33 -3.14 -13.87
CA SER A 124 -15.33 -2.91 -12.83
C SER A 124 -14.97 -1.44 -12.65
N PHE A 125 -14.96 -0.67 -13.73
CA PHE A 125 -14.61 0.75 -13.70
C PHE A 125 -15.84 1.65 -13.61
N GLU A 126 -16.97 1.30 -14.25
CA GLU A 126 -18.22 2.06 -14.15
C GLU A 126 -18.71 2.15 -12.69
N ARG A 127 -18.52 1.12 -11.87
CA ARG A 127 -18.86 1.20 -10.44
C ARG A 127 -18.04 2.25 -9.69
N VAL A 128 -16.84 2.56 -10.16
CA VAL A 128 -15.93 3.55 -9.54
C VAL A 128 -16.28 4.97 -9.98
N ILE A 129 -16.55 5.15 -11.28
CA ILE A 129 -16.66 6.49 -11.87
C ILE A 129 -18.10 7.03 -11.94
N ASN A 130 -19.11 6.14 -11.90
CA ASN A 130 -20.51 6.50 -12.09
C ASN A 130 -21.31 6.39 -10.78
N PRO A 131 -21.69 7.51 -10.15
CA PRO A 131 -22.48 7.52 -8.92
C PRO A 131 -23.87 6.86 -9.06
N ASP A 132 -24.44 6.80 -10.28
CA ASP A 132 -25.73 6.16 -10.52
C ASP A 132 -25.62 4.63 -10.64
N ASN A 133 -24.41 4.08 -10.66
CA ASN A 133 -24.20 2.64 -10.67
C ASN A 133 -24.65 2.03 -9.32
N PRO A 134 -25.52 1.00 -9.30
CA PRO A 134 -26.02 0.41 -8.06
C PRO A 134 -24.91 -0.15 -7.15
N PHE A 135 -23.72 -0.42 -7.67
CA PHE A 135 -22.57 -0.90 -6.91
C PHE A 135 -21.64 0.23 -6.44
N HIS A 136 -21.91 1.49 -6.82
CA HIS A 136 -21.04 2.62 -6.46
C HIS A 136 -21.03 2.87 -4.95
N HIS A 137 -22.21 2.89 -4.33
CA HIS A 137 -22.38 3.29 -2.92
C HIS A 137 -22.25 2.15 -1.90
N ILE A 138 -21.98 0.91 -2.33
CA ILE A 138 -21.70 -0.16 -1.39
C ILE A 138 -20.42 0.16 -0.61
N SER A 139 -20.40 -0.21 0.68
CA SER A 139 -19.26 0.08 1.58
C SER A 139 -18.88 1.58 1.68
N GLY A 140 -19.85 2.47 1.47
CA GLY A 140 -19.70 3.92 1.67
C GLY A 140 -19.39 4.73 0.40
N GLY A 141 -19.17 4.09 -0.76
CA GLY A 141 -19.03 4.77 -2.06
C GLY A 141 -17.79 5.67 -2.18
N ARG A 142 -16.74 5.38 -1.40
CA ARG A 142 -15.47 6.10 -1.46
C ARG A 142 -14.42 5.23 -2.12
N TYR A 143 -13.70 5.81 -3.07
CA TYR A 143 -12.62 5.20 -3.84
C TYR A 143 -11.35 6.04 -3.72
N PRO A 144 -10.67 6.04 -2.53
CA PRO A 144 -9.68 7.06 -2.17
C PRO A 144 -8.57 7.22 -3.20
N TRP A 145 -8.03 6.10 -3.69
CA TRP A 145 -6.96 6.12 -4.68
C TRP A 145 -7.43 6.76 -6.00
N PHE A 146 -8.57 6.35 -6.54
CA PHE A 146 -9.14 6.91 -7.77
C PHE A 146 -9.54 8.38 -7.61
N GLU A 147 -10.08 8.74 -6.43
CA GLU A 147 -10.47 10.12 -6.10
C GLU A 147 -9.24 11.05 -6.06
N SER A 148 -8.11 10.58 -5.50
CA SER A 148 -6.88 11.39 -5.41
C SER A 148 -6.30 11.74 -6.76
N LEU A 149 -6.47 10.87 -7.75
CA LEU A 149 -6.04 11.09 -9.13
C LEU A 149 -7.04 11.93 -9.93
N GLY A 150 -8.27 12.11 -9.45
CA GLY A 150 -9.37 12.70 -10.23
C GLY A 150 -9.86 11.77 -11.34
N PHE A 151 -9.67 10.46 -11.21
CA PHE A 151 -9.89 9.46 -12.25
C PHE A 151 -11.28 9.53 -12.89
N ALA A 152 -12.34 9.70 -12.08
CA ALA A 152 -13.71 9.84 -12.58
C ALA A 152 -13.90 11.10 -13.44
N ASN A 153 -13.19 12.20 -13.12
CA ASN A 153 -13.26 13.45 -13.88
C ASN A 153 -12.52 13.35 -15.23
N ASP A 154 -11.50 12.50 -15.30
CA ASP A 154 -10.66 12.35 -16.48
C ASP A 154 -11.25 11.37 -17.51
N ILE A 155 -12.11 10.44 -17.07
CA ILE A 155 -12.79 9.49 -17.96
C ILE A 155 -14.06 10.14 -18.55
N GLU A 156 -14.15 10.14 -19.89
CA GLU A 156 -15.37 10.52 -20.60
C GLU A 156 -16.32 9.33 -20.71
N SER A 157 -15.80 8.17 -21.14
CA SER A 157 -16.61 6.95 -21.26
C SER A 157 -15.75 5.69 -21.31
N ILE A 158 -16.36 4.57 -20.91
CA ILE A 158 -15.79 3.23 -21.01
C ILE A 158 -16.80 2.36 -21.77
N LYS A 159 -16.37 1.72 -22.88
CA LYS A 159 -17.28 0.99 -23.78
C LYS A 159 -16.72 -0.37 -24.15
N ALA A 160 -17.56 -1.40 -24.07
CA ALA A 160 -17.33 -2.68 -24.72
C ALA A 160 -17.69 -2.50 -26.22
N LEU A 161 -16.70 -2.48 -27.11
CA LEU A 161 -16.94 -2.42 -28.55
C LEU A 161 -17.40 -3.77 -29.11
N ASN A 162 -16.89 -4.83 -28.52
CA ASN A 162 -17.29 -6.23 -28.73
C ASN A 162 -16.78 -7.05 -27.53
N PRO A 163 -17.08 -8.36 -27.40
CA PRO A 163 -16.67 -9.15 -26.25
C PRO A 163 -15.15 -9.17 -25.95
N GLN A 164 -14.29 -8.91 -26.94
CA GLN A 164 -12.83 -8.93 -26.80
C GLN A 164 -12.19 -7.55 -26.85
N THR A 165 -12.96 -6.47 -26.96
CA THR A 165 -12.40 -5.13 -27.14
C THR A 165 -13.09 -4.15 -26.21
N VAL A 166 -12.33 -3.52 -25.33
CA VAL A 166 -12.80 -2.42 -24.47
C VAL A 166 -12.05 -1.15 -24.83
N GLN A 167 -12.78 -0.03 -24.80
CA GLN A 167 -12.26 1.29 -25.11
C GLN A 167 -12.52 2.25 -23.95
N PHE A 168 -11.47 2.96 -23.54
CA PHE A 168 -11.53 4.09 -22.63
C PHE A 168 -11.35 5.37 -23.43
N ILE A 169 -12.20 6.35 -23.22
CA ILE A 169 -12.09 7.69 -23.79
C ILE A 169 -11.85 8.65 -22.64
N LEU A 170 -10.76 9.41 -22.71
CA LEU A 170 -10.38 10.40 -21.72
C LEU A 170 -10.83 11.80 -22.17
N ARG A 171 -11.14 12.68 -21.22
CA ARG A 171 -11.43 14.11 -21.48
C ARG A 171 -10.17 14.92 -21.75
N ARG A 172 -9.02 14.43 -21.33
CA ARG A 172 -7.70 15.05 -21.51
C ARG A 172 -6.62 13.97 -21.58
N PRO A 173 -5.49 14.22 -22.27
CA PRO A 173 -4.41 13.25 -22.35
C PRO A 173 -3.81 12.99 -20.97
N ASP A 174 -3.58 11.71 -20.65
CA ASP A 174 -2.91 11.27 -19.43
C ASP A 174 -1.87 10.19 -19.74
N ASN A 175 -0.59 10.58 -19.76
CA ASN A 175 0.52 9.65 -20.01
C ASN A 175 0.85 8.74 -18.81
N SER A 176 0.18 8.89 -17.67
CA SER A 176 0.24 7.95 -16.54
C SER A 176 -0.87 6.89 -16.60
N PHE A 177 -1.88 7.04 -17.48
CA PHE A 177 -3.09 6.23 -17.51
C PHE A 177 -2.80 4.72 -17.61
N LEU A 178 -1.90 4.30 -18.52
CA LEU A 178 -1.53 2.88 -18.63
C LEU A 178 -0.85 2.36 -17.36
N SER A 179 0.01 3.15 -16.72
CA SER A 179 0.64 2.79 -15.46
C SER A 179 -0.39 2.68 -14.33
N ASN A 180 -1.41 3.55 -14.32
CA ASN A 180 -2.50 3.51 -13.36
C ASN A 180 -3.39 2.27 -13.55
N LEU A 181 -3.62 1.82 -14.80
CA LEU A 181 -4.35 0.56 -15.09
C LEU A 181 -3.54 -0.70 -14.74
N ALA A 182 -2.25 -0.58 -14.45
CA ALA A 182 -1.40 -1.69 -14.00
C ALA A 182 -1.29 -1.78 -12.47
N THR A 183 -1.92 -0.86 -11.72
CA THR A 183 -1.87 -0.85 -10.25
C THR A 183 -2.82 -1.89 -9.64
N SER A 184 -2.60 -2.22 -8.38
CA SER A 184 -3.40 -3.20 -7.62
C SER A 184 -4.86 -2.78 -7.39
N TYR A 185 -5.22 -1.54 -7.69
CA TYR A 185 -6.59 -1.02 -7.58
C TYR A 185 -7.40 -1.23 -8.86
N ALA A 186 -6.75 -1.29 -10.02
CA ALA A 186 -7.38 -1.39 -11.34
C ALA A 186 -7.78 -2.83 -11.72
N VAL A 187 -8.40 -3.53 -10.80
CA VAL A 187 -8.78 -4.96 -10.90
C VAL A 187 -10.05 -5.16 -11.71
N VAL A 188 -10.18 -6.37 -12.30
CA VAL A 188 -11.36 -6.76 -13.07
C VAL A 188 -12.24 -7.72 -12.26
N TYR A 189 -13.49 -7.30 -12.02
CA TYR A 189 -14.56 -8.07 -11.38
C TYR A 189 -15.46 -8.77 -12.40
N SER A 190 -16.14 -9.83 -11.97
CA SER A 190 -17.17 -10.50 -12.80
C SER A 190 -18.47 -9.70 -12.84
N ALA A 191 -18.84 -9.18 -13.99
CA ALA A 191 -20.15 -8.57 -14.22
C ALA A 191 -21.30 -9.60 -14.08
N GLU A 192 -21.05 -10.87 -14.40
CA GLU A 192 -22.01 -11.97 -14.20
C GLU A 192 -22.31 -12.17 -12.71
N TYR A 193 -21.27 -12.19 -11.88
CA TYR A 193 -21.45 -12.25 -10.42
C TYR A 193 -22.16 -11.00 -9.89
N GLY A 194 -21.81 -9.81 -10.38
CA GLY A 194 -22.52 -8.58 -10.08
C GLY A 194 -24.03 -8.69 -10.39
N LYS A 195 -24.40 -9.16 -11.57
CA LYS A 195 -25.81 -9.39 -11.94
C LYS A 195 -26.51 -10.38 -11.01
N GLN A 196 -25.83 -11.46 -10.59
CA GLN A 196 -26.38 -12.41 -9.61
C GLN A 196 -26.66 -11.72 -8.26
N LEU A 197 -25.70 -10.94 -7.75
CA LEU A 197 -25.82 -10.20 -6.49
C LEU A 197 -26.93 -9.14 -6.54
N LEU A 198 -27.05 -8.43 -7.64
CA LEU A 198 -28.11 -7.44 -7.84
C LEU A 198 -29.49 -8.12 -7.81
N LYS A 199 -29.66 -9.22 -8.55
CA LYS A 199 -30.90 -10.01 -8.59
C LYS A 199 -31.30 -10.57 -7.23
N SER A 200 -30.32 -10.93 -6.39
CA SER A 200 -30.55 -11.48 -5.04
C SER A 200 -30.63 -10.43 -3.94
N GLY A 201 -30.48 -9.12 -4.25
CA GLY A 201 -30.43 -8.05 -3.26
C GLY A 201 -29.20 -8.05 -2.36
N GLN A 202 -28.11 -8.72 -2.77
CA GLN A 202 -26.92 -8.95 -1.94
C GLN A 202 -25.68 -8.20 -2.47
N ILE A 203 -25.87 -7.00 -3.03
CA ILE A 203 -24.81 -6.25 -3.70
C ILE A 203 -23.55 -6.01 -2.83
N GLY A 204 -23.71 -5.83 -1.52
CA GLY A 204 -22.57 -5.64 -0.59
C GLY A 204 -21.65 -6.87 -0.48
N LYS A 205 -22.05 -8.03 -0.97
CA LYS A 205 -21.19 -9.22 -1.02
C LYS A 205 -20.09 -9.13 -2.08
N LEU A 206 -20.19 -8.21 -3.04
CA LEU A 206 -19.14 -7.99 -4.02
C LEU A 206 -17.81 -7.65 -3.34
N ASP A 207 -17.83 -6.86 -2.24
CA ASP A 207 -16.64 -6.40 -1.54
C ASP A 207 -16.13 -7.38 -0.47
N SER A 208 -17.02 -8.25 0.07
CA SER A 208 -16.67 -9.21 1.13
C SER A 208 -16.47 -10.65 0.63
N ARG A 209 -16.99 -10.98 -0.56
CA ARG A 209 -16.86 -12.27 -1.23
C ARG A 209 -16.44 -12.07 -2.69
N PRO A 210 -15.23 -11.54 -2.90
CA PRO A 210 -14.78 -11.16 -4.23
C PRO A 210 -14.67 -12.39 -5.16
N ILE A 211 -14.92 -12.16 -6.44
CA ILE A 211 -14.68 -13.10 -7.54
C ILE A 211 -13.81 -12.39 -8.56
N GLY A 212 -12.61 -12.90 -8.76
CA GLY A 212 -11.64 -12.43 -9.75
C GLY A 212 -11.22 -13.53 -10.71
N THR A 213 -10.21 -13.23 -11.51
CA THR A 213 -9.59 -14.16 -12.45
C THR A 213 -8.23 -14.67 -11.96
N GLY A 214 -7.72 -14.14 -10.84
CA GLY A 214 -6.40 -14.42 -10.30
C GLY A 214 -6.15 -15.88 -9.87
N PRO A 215 -4.90 -16.20 -9.51
CA PRO A 215 -4.44 -17.57 -9.25
C PRO A 215 -5.07 -18.23 -8.01
N PHE A 216 -5.63 -17.44 -7.09
CA PHE A 216 -6.26 -17.92 -5.87
C PHE A 216 -7.61 -17.25 -5.65
N TYR A 217 -8.54 -17.95 -4.99
CA TYR A 217 -9.80 -17.40 -4.52
C TYR A 217 -9.91 -17.45 -3.00
N VAL A 218 -10.72 -16.58 -2.43
CA VAL A 218 -10.99 -16.56 -0.98
C VAL A 218 -11.86 -17.77 -0.60
N ASP A 219 -11.34 -18.64 0.25
CA ASP A 219 -12.09 -19.77 0.82
C ASP A 219 -12.69 -19.39 2.18
N GLN A 220 -11.90 -18.70 3.01
CA GLN A 220 -12.28 -18.29 4.35
C GLN A 220 -11.66 -16.95 4.73
N PHE A 221 -12.41 -16.12 5.42
CA PHE A 221 -11.91 -14.90 6.08
C PHE A 221 -12.48 -14.82 7.49
N ILE A 222 -11.61 -14.87 8.48
CA ILE A 222 -11.91 -14.66 9.90
C ILE A 222 -11.17 -13.39 10.33
N PRO A 223 -11.90 -12.29 10.60
CA PRO A 223 -11.27 -11.02 11.00
C PRO A 223 -10.37 -11.19 12.23
N ASN A 224 -9.19 -10.57 12.20
CA ASN A 224 -8.15 -10.63 13.23
C ASN A 224 -7.57 -12.04 13.51
N ASP A 225 -7.80 -13.00 12.63
CA ASP A 225 -7.28 -14.36 12.77
C ASP A 225 -6.59 -14.79 11.47
N LEU A 226 -7.37 -15.16 10.44
CA LEU A 226 -6.77 -15.65 9.19
C LEU A 226 -7.59 -15.31 7.94
N ILE A 227 -6.87 -15.33 6.79
CA ILE A 227 -7.49 -15.42 5.46
C ILE A 227 -6.91 -16.66 4.78
N ARG A 228 -7.79 -17.56 4.37
CA ARG A 228 -7.41 -18.74 3.59
C ARG A 228 -7.77 -18.53 2.14
N LEU A 229 -6.77 -18.65 1.29
CA LEU A 229 -6.94 -18.68 -0.16
C LEU A 229 -6.70 -20.11 -0.66
N LYS A 230 -7.46 -20.53 -1.67
CA LYS A 230 -7.24 -21.78 -2.42
C LYS A 230 -6.94 -21.49 -3.87
N HIS A 231 -6.13 -22.33 -4.51
CA HIS A 231 -5.75 -22.14 -5.90
C HIS A 231 -6.92 -22.24 -6.87
N HIS A 232 -6.89 -21.41 -7.89
CA HIS A 232 -7.84 -21.41 -9.00
C HIS A 232 -7.39 -22.42 -10.05
N ILE A 233 -8.04 -23.60 -10.07
CA ILE A 233 -7.70 -24.68 -11.02
C ILE A 233 -7.82 -24.24 -12.48
N GLY A 234 -8.70 -23.27 -12.75
CA GLY A 234 -8.90 -22.71 -14.10
C GLY A 234 -8.04 -21.50 -14.43
N TYR A 235 -7.01 -21.20 -13.64
CA TYR A 235 -6.18 -20.01 -13.84
C TYR A 235 -5.48 -20.03 -15.20
N TRP A 236 -5.61 -18.97 -15.96
CA TRP A 236 -5.23 -18.89 -17.36
C TRP A 236 -3.71 -18.90 -17.60
N GLN A 237 -2.90 -18.59 -16.59
CA GLN A 237 -1.42 -18.70 -16.65
C GLN A 237 -0.90 -20.03 -16.09
N GLY A 238 -1.78 -20.98 -15.77
CA GLY A 238 -1.45 -22.26 -15.18
C GLY A 238 -1.78 -22.34 -13.69
N VAL A 239 -2.10 -23.55 -13.23
CA VAL A 239 -2.48 -23.78 -11.84
C VAL A 239 -1.28 -23.53 -10.92
N ALA A 240 -1.49 -22.76 -9.85
CA ALA A 240 -0.45 -22.52 -8.84
C ALA A 240 -0.02 -23.85 -8.18
N PRO A 241 1.30 -24.09 -7.98
CA PRO A 241 1.80 -25.32 -7.34
C PRO A 241 1.30 -25.50 -5.91
N MET A 242 1.08 -24.39 -5.19
CA MET A 242 0.51 -24.41 -3.85
C MET A 242 -1.01 -24.46 -3.91
N GLU A 243 -1.64 -25.46 -3.28
CA GLU A 243 -3.09 -25.61 -3.25
C GLU A 243 -3.76 -24.54 -2.38
N GLN A 244 -3.03 -24.02 -1.38
CA GLN A 244 -3.54 -22.98 -0.49
C GLN A 244 -2.46 -22.06 0.05
N VAL A 245 -2.89 -20.84 0.39
CA VAL A 245 -2.11 -19.85 1.14
C VAL A 245 -2.95 -19.42 2.34
N VAL A 246 -2.37 -19.47 3.53
CA VAL A 246 -3.01 -18.95 4.74
C VAL A 246 -2.29 -17.68 5.16
N PHE A 247 -2.99 -16.57 5.14
CA PHE A 247 -2.51 -15.32 5.74
C PHE A 247 -2.87 -15.36 7.22
N ASP A 248 -1.86 -15.46 8.08
CA ASP A 248 -2.02 -15.31 9.53
C ASP A 248 -1.96 -13.82 9.87
N ILE A 249 -3.07 -13.29 10.33
CA ILE A 249 -3.25 -11.88 10.72
C ILE A 249 -3.56 -11.74 12.21
N SER A 250 -3.32 -12.80 12.99
CA SER A 250 -3.63 -12.87 14.43
C SER A 250 -2.55 -12.24 15.32
N SER A 251 -1.34 -12.02 14.79
CA SER A 251 -0.20 -11.46 15.54
C SER A 251 0.54 -10.38 14.73
N ARG A 252 1.39 -9.61 15.42
CA ARG A 252 2.16 -8.50 14.84
C ARG A 252 3.57 -8.44 15.43
N GLY A 253 4.49 -7.78 14.75
CA GLY A 253 5.82 -7.46 15.26
C GLY A 253 6.63 -8.68 15.72
N MET A 254 6.99 -8.73 17.01
CA MET A 254 7.76 -9.85 17.57
C MET A 254 7.00 -11.17 17.58
N GLY A 255 5.66 -11.14 17.67
CA GLY A 255 4.83 -12.34 17.58
C GLY A 255 4.99 -13.03 16.23
N ASN A 256 5.03 -12.28 15.14
CA ASN A 256 5.25 -12.83 13.79
C ASN A 256 6.66 -13.41 13.62
N LEU A 257 7.70 -12.75 14.18
CA LEU A 257 9.06 -13.30 14.19
C LEU A 257 9.11 -14.63 14.96
N THR A 258 8.48 -14.70 16.13
CA THR A 258 8.40 -15.93 16.92
C THR A 258 7.75 -17.06 16.13
N LYS A 259 6.65 -16.78 15.43
CA LYS A 259 5.97 -17.75 14.56
C LYS A 259 6.85 -18.22 13.39
N LEU A 260 7.66 -17.33 12.79
CA LEU A 260 8.64 -17.74 11.79
C LEU A 260 9.65 -18.71 12.40
N LEU A 261 10.24 -18.36 13.56
CA LEU A 261 11.28 -19.16 14.24
C LEU A 261 10.76 -20.50 14.75
N SER A 262 9.48 -20.58 15.16
CA SER A 262 8.80 -21.82 15.55
C SER A 262 8.23 -22.61 14.37
N THR A 263 8.47 -22.17 13.15
CA THR A 263 7.92 -22.77 11.90
C THR A 263 6.39 -22.76 11.81
N GLU A 264 5.72 -21.88 12.55
CA GLU A 264 4.28 -21.63 12.42
C GLU A 264 3.97 -20.75 11.22
N CYS A 265 4.91 -19.90 10.81
CA CYS A 265 4.91 -19.16 9.56
C CYS A 265 6.00 -19.71 8.64
N ASP A 266 5.70 -19.74 7.35
CA ASP A 266 6.68 -19.99 6.31
C ASP A 266 7.28 -18.68 5.77
N VAL A 267 6.49 -17.60 5.76
CA VAL A 267 6.89 -16.27 5.27
C VAL A 267 6.55 -15.22 6.31
N LEU A 268 7.52 -14.40 6.65
CA LEU A 268 7.34 -13.18 7.46
C LEU A 268 7.37 -11.96 6.54
N ALA A 269 6.22 -11.31 6.40
CA ALA A 269 6.14 -10.05 5.70
C ALA A 269 6.80 -8.93 6.50
N SER A 270 7.57 -8.10 5.84
CA SER A 270 8.12 -6.84 6.38
C SER A 270 8.77 -6.96 7.77
N PRO A 271 9.77 -7.85 7.99
CA PRO A 271 10.54 -7.84 9.23
C PRO A 271 11.19 -6.46 9.40
N VAL A 272 11.18 -5.93 10.62
CA VAL A 272 11.83 -4.66 10.92
C VAL A 272 13.34 -4.83 11.05
N ALA A 273 14.09 -3.76 10.81
CA ALA A 273 15.56 -3.81 10.75
C ALA A 273 16.23 -4.42 11.98
N SER A 274 15.66 -4.25 13.19
CA SER A 274 16.18 -4.86 14.43
C SER A 274 16.01 -6.39 14.49
N GLN A 275 15.18 -6.97 13.64
CA GLN A 275 14.93 -8.42 13.57
C GLN A 275 15.85 -9.12 12.56
N LEU A 276 16.46 -8.36 11.63
CA LEU A 276 17.24 -8.92 10.53
C LEU A 276 18.39 -9.80 10.98
N PRO A 277 19.21 -9.44 12.00
CA PRO A 277 20.32 -10.30 12.47
C PRO A 277 19.84 -11.69 12.87
N VAL A 278 18.74 -11.80 13.61
CA VAL A 278 18.18 -13.09 14.05
C VAL A 278 17.78 -13.98 12.86
N ILE A 279 17.31 -13.36 11.77
CA ILE A 279 16.91 -14.06 10.54
C ILE A 279 18.13 -14.45 9.73
N THR A 280 19.08 -13.53 9.51
CA THR A 280 20.27 -13.77 8.67
C THR A 280 21.26 -14.74 9.28
N ASP A 281 21.35 -14.79 10.61
CA ASP A 281 22.21 -15.73 11.35
C ASP A 281 21.65 -17.16 11.36
N ASN A 282 20.43 -17.37 10.91
CA ASN A 282 19.78 -18.68 10.86
C ASN A 282 19.73 -19.22 9.41
N ASN A 283 20.47 -20.31 9.18
CA ASN A 283 20.62 -20.94 7.86
C ASN A 283 19.31 -21.52 7.27
N ASN A 284 18.23 -21.63 8.04
CA ASN A 284 16.94 -22.14 7.56
C ASN A 284 16.12 -21.09 6.80
N TYR A 285 16.50 -19.83 6.90
CA TYR A 285 15.74 -18.71 6.32
C TYR A 285 16.54 -18.02 5.21
N GLU A 286 15.79 -17.44 4.30
CA GLU A 286 16.27 -16.51 3.29
C GLU A 286 15.64 -15.14 3.52
N LEU A 287 16.45 -14.09 3.44
CA LEU A 287 16.00 -12.70 3.53
C LEU A 287 16.04 -12.07 2.14
N LEU A 288 14.87 -11.74 1.63
CA LEU A 288 14.71 -10.93 0.42
C LEU A 288 14.70 -9.45 0.80
N ALA A 289 15.37 -8.63 0.00
CA ALA A 289 15.41 -7.18 0.17
C ALA A 289 15.14 -6.48 -1.16
N GLN A 290 14.20 -5.55 -1.18
CA GLN A 290 13.84 -4.76 -2.34
C GLN A 290 13.95 -3.28 -2.00
N THR A 291 14.78 -2.54 -2.74
CA THR A 291 14.78 -1.06 -2.64
C THR A 291 13.39 -0.55 -2.99
N GLY A 292 12.77 0.14 -2.04
CA GLY A 292 11.39 0.56 -2.17
C GLY A 292 11.23 1.81 -3.03
N MET A 293 10.18 1.83 -3.85
CA MET A 293 9.60 3.06 -4.38
C MET A 293 8.71 3.67 -3.30
N ASN A 294 9.32 4.17 -2.22
CA ASN A 294 8.60 4.66 -1.04
C ASN A 294 9.28 5.87 -0.41
N VAL A 295 8.56 6.55 0.47
CA VAL A 295 9.09 7.67 1.25
C VAL A 295 8.36 7.79 2.58
N SER A 296 9.10 8.04 3.67
CA SER A 296 8.57 8.55 4.94
C SER A 296 8.73 10.06 4.97
N PHE A 297 7.73 10.77 5.47
CA PHE A 297 7.75 12.23 5.59
C PHE A 297 6.95 12.74 6.79
N LEU A 298 7.28 13.95 7.23
CA LEU A 298 6.47 14.74 8.15
C LEU A 298 5.69 15.77 7.35
N ALA A 299 4.37 15.68 7.33
CA ALA A 299 3.50 16.67 6.74
C ALA A 299 3.23 17.81 7.73
N LEU A 300 3.21 19.03 7.22
CA LEU A 300 2.96 20.26 7.97
C LEU A 300 1.63 20.85 7.48
N ASN A 301 0.63 20.95 8.34
CA ASN A 301 -0.68 21.47 7.96
C ASN A 301 -0.59 22.97 7.65
N THR A 302 -0.41 23.29 6.38
CA THR A 302 -0.17 24.66 5.92
C THR A 302 -1.37 25.61 6.06
N SER A 303 -2.56 25.08 6.35
CA SER A 303 -3.77 25.89 6.57
C SER A 303 -3.90 26.43 8.00
N LEU A 304 -3.11 25.92 8.94
CA LEU A 304 -3.18 26.28 10.36
C LEU A 304 -1.98 27.13 10.79
N ALA A 305 -2.25 28.14 11.64
CA ALA A 305 -1.18 28.86 12.33
C ALA A 305 -0.58 27.97 13.42
N PRO A 306 0.76 27.95 13.61
CA PRO A 306 1.74 28.82 12.97
C PRO A 306 2.34 28.22 11.68
N LEU A 307 1.89 27.04 11.24
CA LEU A 307 2.45 26.29 10.10
C LEU A 307 2.09 26.91 8.74
N ASN A 308 1.14 27.85 8.69
CA ASN A 308 0.90 28.69 7.52
C ASN A 308 2.08 29.65 7.21
N ASN A 309 2.97 29.90 8.19
CA ASN A 309 4.18 30.71 8.00
C ASN A 309 5.33 29.83 7.49
N LEU A 310 5.85 30.14 6.31
CA LEU A 310 6.96 29.42 5.67
C LEU A 310 8.21 29.32 6.57
N LYS A 311 8.58 30.42 7.27
CA LYS A 311 9.78 30.41 8.14
C LYS A 311 9.66 29.42 9.29
N VAL A 312 8.44 29.17 9.80
CA VAL A 312 8.20 28.15 10.82
C VAL A 312 8.38 26.76 10.22
N ARG A 313 7.88 26.51 9.00
CA ARG A 313 8.06 25.22 8.32
C ARG A 313 9.53 24.95 8.00
N GLU A 314 10.26 25.96 7.50
CA GLU A 314 11.72 25.87 7.30
C GLU A 314 12.47 25.61 8.61
N ALA A 315 12.09 26.28 9.70
CA ALA A 315 12.70 26.07 11.02
C ALA A 315 12.54 24.62 11.48
N ILE A 316 11.33 24.03 11.34
CA ILE A 316 11.06 22.62 11.65
C ILE A 316 11.97 21.73 10.81
N SER A 317 12.10 22.00 9.51
CA SER A 317 12.94 21.20 8.61
C SER A 317 14.42 21.25 9.01
N TYR A 318 14.96 22.44 9.37
CA TYR A 318 16.34 22.57 9.87
C TYR A 318 16.56 21.94 11.24
N ALA A 319 15.52 21.74 12.04
CA ALA A 319 15.61 21.16 13.38
C ALA A 319 15.69 19.63 13.38
N ILE A 320 15.22 18.95 12.35
CA ILE A 320 15.16 17.48 12.32
C ILE A 320 16.51 16.89 11.93
N ASN A 321 17.10 16.09 12.84
CA ASN A 321 18.32 15.35 12.58
C ASN A 321 18.01 14.00 11.90
N LYS A 322 17.97 14.03 10.56
CA LYS A 322 17.68 12.83 9.75
C LYS A 322 18.74 11.73 9.92
N ASP A 323 20.01 12.07 10.18
CA ASP A 323 21.07 11.08 10.37
C ASP A 323 20.86 10.26 11.65
N THR A 324 20.53 10.94 12.76
CA THR A 324 20.15 10.25 14.01
C THR A 324 18.91 9.38 13.81
N LEU A 325 17.92 9.87 13.05
CA LEU A 325 16.71 9.14 12.75
C LEU A 325 17.02 7.87 11.94
N LEU A 326 17.81 7.96 10.86
CA LEU A 326 18.21 6.82 10.05
C LEU A 326 18.93 5.74 10.87
N ASN A 327 19.89 6.14 11.71
CA ASN A 327 20.63 5.20 12.53
C ASN A 327 19.75 4.54 13.59
N SER A 328 18.88 5.30 14.25
CA SER A 328 18.10 4.82 15.40
C SER A 328 16.84 4.05 15.02
N VAL A 329 16.22 4.36 13.87
CA VAL A 329 14.95 3.76 13.43
C VAL A 329 15.17 2.71 12.36
N TYR A 330 16.03 2.99 11.38
CA TYR A 330 16.25 2.13 10.21
C TYR A 330 17.53 1.28 10.33
N TYR A 331 18.35 1.48 11.36
CA TYR A 331 19.59 0.72 11.57
C TYR A 331 20.51 0.70 10.34
N GLY A 332 20.53 1.81 9.58
CA GLY A 332 21.32 1.95 8.37
C GLY A 332 20.73 1.32 7.11
N THR A 333 19.53 0.74 7.17
CA THR A 333 18.89 0.08 6.02
C THR A 333 18.11 1.03 5.10
N ALA A 334 18.04 2.33 5.40
CA ALA A 334 17.32 3.31 4.59
C ALA A 334 18.23 4.40 4.03
N THR A 335 17.80 5.03 2.94
CA THR A 335 18.47 6.18 2.35
C THR A 335 17.84 7.48 2.85
N LYS A 336 18.68 8.48 3.18
CA LYS A 336 18.21 9.82 3.56
C LYS A 336 17.42 10.47 2.42
N ALA A 337 16.17 10.82 2.67
CA ALA A 337 15.35 11.46 1.65
C ALA A 337 15.70 12.95 1.51
N LYS A 338 15.96 13.38 0.28
CA LYS A 338 16.07 14.80 -0.12
C LYS A 338 14.76 15.31 -0.69
N SER A 339 14.01 14.45 -1.37
CA SER A 339 12.77 14.72 -2.09
C SER A 339 11.74 13.65 -1.77
N LEU A 340 10.50 13.86 -2.18
CA LEU A 340 9.45 12.82 -2.18
C LEU A 340 9.81 11.68 -3.10
N LEU A 341 10.33 11.99 -4.30
CA LEU A 341 10.76 10.96 -5.23
C LEU A 341 12.01 10.25 -4.72
N PRO A 342 12.06 8.90 -4.72
CA PRO A 342 13.26 8.17 -4.40
C PRO A 342 14.31 8.25 -5.52
N PRO A 343 15.60 8.01 -5.23
CA PRO A 343 16.66 8.04 -6.25
C PRO A 343 16.45 7.08 -7.41
N THR A 344 15.62 6.06 -7.25
CA THR A 344 15.23 5.10 -8.31
C THR A 344 14.19 5.64 -9.29
N SER A 345 13.56 6.78 -8.98
CA SER A 345 12.61 7.43 -9.88
C SER A 345 13.33 8.08 -11.06
N TRP A 346 12.81 7.89 -12.27
CA TRP A 346 13.38 8.49 -13.49
C TRP A 346 13.27 10.02 -13.57
N ALA A 347 12.47 10.66 -12.71
CA ALA A 347 12.39 12.12 -12.59
C ALA A 347 12.97 12.64 -11.27
N TYR A 348 13.80 11.84 -10.57
CA TYR A 348 14.47 12.29 -9.35
C TYR A 348 15.31 13.55 -9.63
N ASN A 349 15.15 14.56 -8.78
CA ASN A 349 15.90 15.80 -8.90
C ASN A 349 17.21 15.71 -8.07
N ASN A 350 18.33 15.45 -8.75
CA ASN A 350 19.65 15.40 -8.09
C ASN A 350 20.07 16.75 -7.49
N ASP A 351 19.58 17.87 -8.07
CA ASP A 351 19.90 19.23 -7.67
C ASP A 351 19.02 19.73 -6.51
N SER A 352 18.02 18.93 -6.09
CA SER A 352 17.21 19.24 -4.90
C SER A 352 18.10 19.47 -3.68
N LYS A 353 17.95 20.62 -3.05
CA LYS A 353 18.77 21.03 -1.92
C LYS A 353 18.26 20.38 -0.64
N ALA A 354 18.95 19.33 -0.22
CA ALA A 354 18.69 18.76 1.10
C ALA A 354 18.87 19.83 2.19
N ILE A 355 17.82 20.05 2.97
CA ILE A 355 17.94 20.84 4.19
C ILE A 355 18.70 20.01 5.22
N ASN A 356 19.93 20.47 5.55
CA ASN A 356 20.77 19.82 6.55
C ASN A 356 20.40 20.29 7.96
N TYR A 357 20.56 19.40 8.94
CA TYR A 357 20.34 19.70 10.34
C TYR A 357 21.12 20.94 10.81
N ASN A 358 20.41 21.97 11.26
CA ASN A 358 21.00 23.20 11.77
C ASN A 358 20.07 23.88 12.80
N PRO A 359 20.11 23.45 14.07
CA PRO A 359 19.24 23.99 15.11
C PRO A 359 19.48 25.48 15.41
N LYS A 360 20.68 26.01 15.14
CA LYS A 360 20.97 27.46 15.28
C LYS A 360 20.16 28.26 14.25
N LYS A 361 20.18 27.81 12.99
CA LYS A 361 19.39 28.44 11.91
C LYS A 361 17.90 28.30 12.17
N ALA A 362 17.45 27.13 12.66
CA ALA A 362 16.05 26.89 13.04
C ALA A 362 15.56 27.93 14.09
N LYS A 363 16.32 28.14 15.16
CA LYS A 363 16.00 29.16 16.19
C LYS A 363 15.94 30.58 15.62
N ALA A 364 16.87 30.92 14.72
CA ALA A 364 16.86 32.23 14.08
C ALA A 364 15.61 32.46 13.22
N LEU A 365 15.17 31.44 12.47
CA LEU A 365 13.94 31.49 11.67
C LEU A 365 12.70 31.64 12.53
N LEU A 366 12.60 30.90 13.65
CA LEU A 366 11.47 31.03 14.60
C LEU A 366 11.40 32.45 15.18
N LYS A 367 12.55 33.03 15.55
CA LYS A 367 12.60 34.41 16.02
C LYS A 367 12.15 35.41 14.94
N GLN A 368 12.56 35.21 13.69
CA GLN A 368 12.12 36.05 12.55
C GLN A 368 10.63 35.89 12.25
N ALA A 369 10.07 34.69 12.49
CA ALA A 369 8.66 34.41 12.32
C ALA A 369 7.79 34.97 13.45
N GLY A 370 8.38 35.46 14.54
CA GLY A 370 7.63 35.85 15.74
C GLY A 370 6.92 34.68 16.44
N TYR A 371 7.55 33.47 16.38
CA TYR A 371 6.93 32.27 16.92
C TYR A 371 6.72 32.36 18.44
N ASN A 372 5.50 32.05 18.90
CA ASN A 372 5.19 31.99 20.33
C ASN A 372 5.58 30.62 20.90
N ASN A 373 6.59 30.57 21.76
CA ASN A 373 7.07 29.34 22.40
C ASN A 373 6.07 28.71 23.39
N ASP A 374 4.99 29.39 23.75
CA ASP A 374 3.93 28.83 24.60
C ASP A 374 2.91 28.00 23.81
N GLN A 375 2.90 28.16 22.50
CA GLN A 375 2.05 27.35 21.63
C GLN A 375 2.50 25.88 21.66
N VAL A 376 1.52 24.99 21.78
CA VAL A 376 1.73 23.53 21.72
C VAL A 376 1.19 23.03 20.42
N LEU A 377 1.99 22.35 19.63
CA LEU A 377 1.62 21.74 18.37
C LEU A 377 1.25 20.26 18.59
N THR A 378 0.36 19.76 17.78
CA THR A 378 -0.05 18.35 17.76
C THR A 378 0.63 17.61 16.61
N MET A 379 1.11 16.39 16.86
CA MET A 379 1.64 15.50 15.83
C MET A 379 0.90 14.18 15.85
N TRP A 380 0.20 13.88 14.76
CA TRP A 380 -0.45 12.59 14.60
C TRP A 380 0.52 11.57 14.02
N VAL A 381 0.47 10.35 14.57
CA VAL A 381 1.45 9.29 14.31
C VAL A 381 0.72 7.97 14.11
N PRO A 382 0.99 7.23 13.01
CA PRO A 382 0.41 5.91 12.80
C PRO A 382 0.94 4.91 13.84
N LEU A 383 0.11 3.96 14.23
CA LEU A 383 0.52 2.86 15.11
C LEU A 383 1.30 1.77 14.35
N GLU A 384 1.01 1.60 13.07
CA GLU A 384 1.53 0.50 12.27
C GLU A 384 2.93 0.78 11.72
N SER A 385 3.80 -0.24 11.82
CA SER A 385 5.08 -0.24 11.10
C SER A 385 4.85 -0.41 9.61
N ARG A 386 5.63 0.32 8.81
CA ARG A 386 5.64 0.24 7.35
C ARG A 386 7.08 0.16 6.83
N PRO A 387 7.33 -0.37 5.63
CA PRO A 387 8.68 -0.38 5.06
C PRO A 387 9.34 0.99 5.02
N TYR A 388 8.56 2.04 4.74
CA TYR A 388 9.06 3.42 4.75
C TYR A 388 9.25 3.99 6.15
N ASN A 389 8.66 3.41 7.20
CA ASN A 389 8.88 3.81 8.60
C ASN A 389 8.66 2.60 9.54
N PRO A 390 9.71 1.87 9.89
CA PRO A 390 9.62 0.64 10.69
C PRO A 390 9.29 0.89 12.17
N SER A 391 9.39 2.13 12.66
CA SER A 391 9.01 2.51 14.01
C SER A 391 8.49 3.95 14.05
N PRO A 392 7.20 4.17 13.73
CA PRO A 392 6.60 5.51 13.72
C PRO A 392 6.68 6.20 15.07
N GLN A 393 6.45 5.46 16.17
CA GLN A 393 6.57 5.95 17.54
C GLN A 393 7.96 6.55 17.80
N LYS A 394 9.01 5.78 17.55
CA LYS A 394 10.40 6.23 17.79
C LYS A 394 10.79 7.38 16.89
N THR A 395 10.32 7.38 15.64
CA THR A 395 10.50 8.50 14.70
C THR A 395 9.88 9.78 15.27
N ALA A 396 8.66 9.71 15.76
CA ALA A 396 7.93 10.84 16.34
C ALA A 396 8.62 11.38 17.61
N GLU A 397 9.06 10.51 18.50
CA GLU A 397 9.79 10.88 19.73
C GLU A 397 11.12 11.61 19.42
N LEU A 398 11.88 11.13 18.42
CA LEU A 398 13.09 11.79 17.96
C LEU A 398 12.81 13.18 17.37
N ILE A 399 11.75 13.30 16.56
CA ILE A 399 11.31 14.59 16.00
C ILE A 399 10.86 15.51 17.15
N GLN A 400 10.05 15.04 18.08
CA GLN A 400 9.60 15.81 19.25
C GLN A 400 10.80 16.36 20.05
N ALA A 401 11.81 15.51 20.31
CA ALA A 401 13.02 15.91 21.02
C ALA A 401 13.82 17.00 20.25
N ASN A 402 13.93 16.86 18.93
CA ASN A 402 14.60 17.85 18.08
C ASN A 402 13.84 19.20 18.09
N LEU A 403 12.53 19.17 18.01
CA LEU A 403 11.67 20.36 18.03
C LEU A 403 11.72 21.07 19.40
N LYS A 404 11.68 20.29 20.49
CA LYS A 404 11.86 20.82 21.86
C LYS A 404 13.19 21.57 22.02
N ALA A 405 14.27 21.07 21.42
CA ALA A 405 15.60 21.71 21.48
C ALA A 405 15.64 23.11 20.83
N ILE A 406 14.69 23.44 19.96
CA ILE A 406 14.55 24.77 19.34
C ILE A 406 13.41 25.60 19.92
N GLY A 407 12.67 25.09 20.93
CA GLY A 407 11.61 25.81 21.63
C GLY A 407 10.20 25.49 21.14
N ILE A 408 10.01 24.50 20.26
CA ILE A 408 8.69 24.05 19.83
C ILE A 408 8.21 22.91 20.74
N LYS A 409 7.05 23.09 21.39
CA LYS A 409 6.39 22.08 22.22
C LYS A 409 5.47 21.23 21.30
N VAL A 410 5.55 19.90 21.40
CA VAL A 410 4.76 18.98 20.59
C VAL A 410 4.09 17.93 21.48
N ILE A 411 2.80 17.64 21.25
CA ILE A 411 2.09 16.50 21.81
C ILE A 411 1.88 15.47 20.70
N ILE A 412 2.24 14.20 20.99
CA ILE A 412 2.07 13.09 20.07
C ILE A 412 0.70 12.43 20.33
N TYR A 413 -0.07 12.25 19.27
CA TYR A 413 -1.32 11.49 19.27
C TYR A 413 -1.18 10.29 18.34
N HIS A 414 -1.50 9.11 18.84
CA HIS A 414 -1.56 7.90 18.02
C HIS A 414 -2.91 7.80 17.35
N GLN A 415 -2.88 7.54 16.06
CA GLN A 415 -4.08 7.45 15.23
C GLN A 415 -4.00 6.23 14.33
N ASP A 416 -4.98 5.34 14.47
CA ASP A 416 -5.18 4.26 13.50
C ASP A 416 -5.76 4.80 12.19
N ASN A 417 -5.38 4.17 11.08
CA ASN A 417 -5.94 4.43 9.76
C ASN A 417 -5.87 5.90 9.31
N ILE A 418 -4.69 6.49 9.36
CA ILE A 418 -4.45 7.89 8.94
C ILE A 418 -5.00 8.17 7.54
N GLY A 419 -4.86 7.25 6.58
CA GLY A 419 -5.39 7.38 5.22
C GLY A 419 -6.93 7.45 5.14
N ARG A 420 -7.66 7.15 6.23
CA ARG A 420 -9.13 7.23 6.29
C ARG A 420 -9.68 8.46 6.98
N LEU A 421 -8.81 9.40 7.35
CA LEU A 421 -9.22 10.55 8.14
C LEU A 421 -10.24 11.43 7.43
N GLY A 422 -10.26 11.43 6.10
CA GLY A 422 -11.17 12.24 5.31
C GLY A 422 -11.05 13.74 5.61
N VAL A 423 -11.68 14.54 4.80
CA VAL A 423 -11.63 16.02 4.86
C VAL A 423 -12.03 16.58 6.23
N ASN A 424 -12.93 15.92 6.94
CA ASN A 424 -13.46 16.40 8.24
C ASN A 424 -12.43 16.40 9.38
N ASN A 425 -11.28 15.75 9.21
CA ASN A 425 -10.24 15.68 10.24
C ASN A 425 -9.01 16.56 9.93
N MET A 426 -8.96 17.19 8.77
CA MET A 426 -7.82 18.00 8.32
C MET A 426 -7.45 19.17 9.24
N ASN A 427 -8.39 19.66 10.05
CA ASN A 427 -8.16 20.76 10.99
C ASN A 427 -7.86 20.29 12.42
N LYS A 428 -7.67 18.98 12.64
CA LYS A 428 -7.49 18.42 14.00
C LYS A 428 -6.03 18.17 14.38
N TYR A 429 -5.08 18.40 13.46
CA TYR A 429 -3.65 18.21 13.71
C TYR A 429 -2.83 19.33 13.06
N ASP A 430 -1.69 19.65 13.66
CA ASP A 430 -0.72 20.58 13.09
C ASP A 430 0.27 19.83 12.19
N MET A 431 0.75 18.68 12.64
CA MET A 431 1.71 17.85 11.90
C MET A 431 1.21 16.41 11.83
N MET A 432 1.62 15.71 10.77
CA MET A 432 1.34 14.29 10.63
C MET A 432 2.56 13.55 10.13
N LEU A 433 2.96 12.50 10.85
CA LEU A 433 3.95 11.55 10.38
C LEU A 433 3.26 10.57 9.43
N ALA A 434 3.69 10.57 8.18
CA ALA A 434 3.07 9.77 7.12
C ALA A 434 4.14 9.18 6.19
N GLY A 435 3.71 8.49 5.17
CA GLY A 435 4.56 7.96 4.12
C GLY A 435 3.76 7.46 2.95
N TRP A 436 4.46 7.05 1.91
CA TRP A 436 3.89 6.55 0.68
C TRP A 436 4.69 5.36 0.15
N ILE A 437 4.01 4.37 -0.38
CA ILE A 437 4.56 3.35 -1.25
C ILE A 437 3.93 3.59 -2.62
N ALA A 438 4.75 3.78 -3.64
CA ALA A 438 4.23 3.98 -4.99
C ALA A 438 3.53 2.72 -5.49
N ASP A 439 2.46 2.92 -6.25
CA ASP A 439 1.69 1.85 -6.89
C ASP A 439 2.22 1.52 -8.27
N ASN A 440 2.99 2.45 -8.85
CA ASN A 440 3.64 2.30 -10.15
C ASN A 440 4.92 3.14 -10.23
N GLY A 441 5.65 3.03 -11.36
CA GLY A 441 6.93 3.73 -11.56
C GLY A 441 6.82 5.16 -12.08
N ASP A 442 5.62 5.71 -12.27
CA ASP A 442 5.45 7.08 -12.73
C ASP A 442 5.62 8.08 -11.59
N PRO A 443 6.42 9.15 -11.75
CA PRO A 443 6.60 10.18 -10.72
C PRO A 443 5.30 10.85 -10.28
N ASP A 444 4.28 10.87 -11.16
CA ASP A 444 2.96 11.40 -10.86
C ASP A 444 2.34 10.70 -9.65
N ASN A 445 2.58 9.41 -9.48
CA ASN A 445 2.07 8.60 -8.37
C ASN A 445 2.58 9.04 -6.98
N PHE A 446 3.71 9.75 -6.90
CA PHE A 446 4.17 10.37 -5.66
C PHE A 446 3.63 11.80 -5.46
N LEU A 447 3.49 12.56 -6.55
CA LEU A 447 3.26 13.99 -6.44
C LEU A 447 1.77 14.33 -6.40
N ARG A 448 0.98 13.77 -7.33
CA ARG A 448 -0.45 14.06 -7.45
C ARG A 448 -1.27 13.55 -6.27
N PRO A 449 -1.21 12.25 -5.86
CA PRO A 449 -2.06 11.74 -4.78
C PRO A 449 -1.77 12.38 -3.43
N LEU A 450 -0.54 12.85 -3.21
CA LEU A 450 -0.10 13.40 -1.93
C LEU A 450 -0.26 14.91 -1.81
N LEU A 451 -0.12 15.68 -2.91
CA LEU A 451 0.08 17.12 -2.83
C LEU A 451 -0.77 17.94 -3.80
N SER A 452 -1.48 17.33 -4.76
CA SER A 452 -2.37 18.10 -5.63
C SER A 452 -3.52 18.74 -4.85
N CYS A 453 -4.08 19.81 -5.41
CA CYS A 453 -5.29 20.43 -4.87
C CYS A 453 -6.47 19.43 -4.86
N ASN A 454 -6.55 18.54 -5.87
CA ASN A 454 -7.55 17.49 -5.90
C ASN A 454 -7.36 16.47 -4.75
N ALA A 455 -6.13 16.06 -4.47
CA ALA A 455 -5.82 15.16 -3.36
C ALA A 455 -6.17 15.77 -1.99
N LYS A 456 -6.11 17.10 -1.83
CA LYS A 456 -6.60 17.81 -0.66
C LYS A 456 -8.11 17.58 -0.46
N HIS A 457 -8.91 17.64 -1.53
CA HIS A 457 -10.34 17.37 -1.47
C HIS A 457 -10.66 15.89 -1.21
N ALA A 458 -9.83 14.98 -1.71
CA ALA A 458 -9.94 13.55 -1.46
C ALA A 458 -9.51 13.14 -0.03
N GLY A 459 -8.77 14.01 0.68
CA GLY A 459 -8.32 13.76 2.05
C GLY A 459 -7.00 13.00 2.15
N LEU A 460 -6.25 12.83 1.06
CA LEU A 460 -4.93 12.20 1.05
C LEU A 460 -3.79 13.21 1.19
N ASN A 461 -3.99 14.47 0.81
CA ASN A 461 -3.03 15.54 1.00
C ASN A 461 -3.03 16.01 2.46
N VAL A 462 -2.35 15.26 3.30
CA VAL A 462 -2.29 15.49 4.76
C VAL A 462 -1.51 16.76 5.16
N ALA A 463 -0.85 17.44 4.22
CA ALA A 463 -0.29 18.77 4.43
C ALA A 463 -1.34 19.89 4.27
N ASN A 464 -2.54 19.56 3.82
CA ASN A 464 -3.62 20.49 3.51
C ASN A 464 -3.17 21.67 2.62
N TRP A 465 -2.15 21.42 1.80
CA TRP A 465 -1.51 22.36 0.91
C TRP A 465 -2.15 22.31 -0.48
N CYS A 466 -2.10 23.44 -1.21
CA CYS A 466 -2.59 23.50 -2.57
C CYS A 466 -1.86 24.66 -3.27
N ASP A 467 -1.25 24.39 -4.40
CA ASP A 467 -0.54 25.36 -5.23
C ASP A 467 -0.88 25.09 -6.71
N LEU A 468 -1.51 26.08 -7.35
CA LEU A 468 -1.98 25.94 -8.74
C LEU A 468 -0.83 25.85 -9.75
N GLN A 469 0.36 26.42 -9.42
CA GLN A 469 1.52 26.28 -10.28
C GLN A 469 2.08 24.87 -10.23
N PHE A 470 2.11 24.27 -9.05
CA PHE A 470 2.46 22.88 -8.87
C PHE A 470 1.52 21.96 -9.66
N ASP A 471 0.19 22.12 -9.49
CA ASP A 471 -0.80 21.33 -10.21
C ASP A 471 -0.67 21.49 -11.73
N ASN A 472 -0.45 22.71 -12.21
CA ASN A 472 -0.24 22.95 -13.65
C ASN A 472 0.99 22.22 -14.20
N LEU A 473 2.08 22.13 -13.44
CA LEU A 473 3.26 21.37 -13.84
C LEU A 473 2.97 19.86 -13.95
N LEU A 474 2.19 19.31 -13.02
CA LEU A 474 1.74 17.92 -13.10
C LEU A 474 0.88 17.68 -14.34
N GLU A 475 -0.08 18.58 -14.61
CA GLU A 475 -0.92 18.51 -15.80
C GLU A 475 -0.11 18.57 -17.11
N LEU A 476 0.88 19.46 -17.20
CA LEU A 476 1.78 19.56 -18.35
C LEU A 476 2.60 18.28 -18.53
N ALA A 477 3.04 17.67 -17.43
CA ALA A 477 3.76 16.39 -17.46
C ALA A 477 2.89 15.25 -18.00
N LEU A 478 1.59 15.24 -17.71
CA LEU A 478 0.67 14.21 -18.21
C LEU A 478 0.31 14.38 -19.68
N ARG A 479 0.26 15.62 -20.16
CA ARG A 479 -0.15 15.93 -21.54
C ARG A 479 0.93 15.64 -22.60
N THR A 480 2.21 15.53 -22.21
CA THR A 480 3.28 15.29 -23.16
C THR A 480 3.80 13.85 -23.06
N ASN A 481 4.00 13.21 -24.24
CA ASN A 481 4.64 11.90 -24.35
C ASN A 481 6.17 11.97 -24.41
N LYS A 482 6.76 13.18 -24.37
CA LYS A 482 8.21 13.38 -24.42
C LYS A 482 8.81 13.25 -23.02
N THR A 483 9.46 12.14 -22.76
CA THR A 483 10.03 11.80 -21.43
C THR A 483 10.86 12.95 -20.83
N GLN A 484 11.74 13.59 -21.62
CA GLN A 484 12.58 14.70 -21.11
C GLN A 484 11.76 15.91 -20.68
N GLN A 485 10.65 16.21 -21.37
CA GLN A 485 9.75 17.30 -20.95
C GLN A 485 9.04 16.93 -19.64
N ARG A 486 8.59 15.67 -19.50
CA ARG A 486 8.01 15.19 -18.25
C ARG A 486 9.00 15.31 -17.10
N VAL A 487 10.25 14.88 -17.28
CA VAL A 487 11.34 15.05 -16.29
C VAL A 487 11.44 16.52 -15.85
N ASN A 488 11.53 17.45 -16.80
CA ASN A 488 11.65 18.87 -16.50
C ASN A 488 10.46 19.39 -15.68
N TYR A 489 9.22 19.03 -16.04
CA TYR A 489 8.03 19.46 -15.31
C TYR A 489 8.02 18.91 -13.88
N TYR A 490 8.32 17.62 -13.69
CA TYR A 490 8.37 17.03 -12.35
C TYR A 490 9.52 17.59 -11.50
N GLN A 491 10.67 17.93 -12.09
CA GLN A 491 11.76 18.59 -11.36
C GLN A 491 11.38 20.01 -10.96
N HIS A 492 10.69 20.77 -11.81
CA HIS A 492 10.15 22.08 -11.43
C HIS A 492 9.11 21.97 -10.32
N ALA A 493 8.23 20.97 -10.35
CA ALA A 493 7.29 20.70 -9.26
C ALA A 493 8.03 20.40 -7.93
N GLN A 494 9.08 19.59 -7.96
CA GLN A 494 9.93 19.33 -6.77
C GLN A 494 10.59 20.62 -6.24
N ASN A 495 11.03 21.52 -7.12
CA ASN A 495 11.59 22.81 -6.69
C ASN A 495 10.56 23.69 -5.96
N ILE A 496 9.29 23.65 -6.34
CA ILE A 496 8.21 24.33 -5.59
C ILE A 496 8.08 23.73 -4.18
N LEU A 497 8.12 22.40 -4.07
CA LEU A 497 8.06 21.74 -2.76
C LEU A 497 9.26 22.11 -1.87
N ASP A 498 10.45 22.18 -2.43
CA ASP A 498 11.65 22.61 -1.71
C ASP A 498 11.54 24.06 -1.21
N GLN A 499 10.85 24.93 -1.95
CA GLN A 499 10.64 26.34 -1.59
C GLN A 499 9.50 26.53 -0.60
N GLN A 500 8.42 25.76 -0.71
CA GLN A 500 7.20 25.93 0.09
C GLN A 500 7.18 25.07 1.37
N VAL A 501 7.97 23.99 1.41
CA VAL A 501 8.11 23.07 2.55
C VAL A 501 6.76 22.62 3.15
N PRO A 502 5.81 22.13 2.34
CA PRO A 502 4.56 21.59 2.90
C PRO A 502 4.78 20.25 3.61
N ILE A 503 5.83 19.54 3.21
CA ILE A 503 6.26 18.26 3.79
C ILE A 503 7.78 18.27 3.97
N ILE A 504 8.24 17.42 4.89
CA ILE A 504 9.67 17.19 5.14
C ILE A 504 9.95 15.71 4.86
N PRO A 505 10.52 15.35 3.69
CA PRO A 505 10.95 13.98 3.41
C PRO A 505 12.00 13.53 4.43
N LEU A 506 11.86 12.31 4.96
CA LEU A 506 12.73 11.77 6.01
C LEU A 506 13.65 10.68 5.49
N ALA A 507 13.06 9.61 4.94
CA ALA A 507 13.79 8.42 4.50
C ALA A 507 13.08 7.71 3.34
N HIS A 508 13.86 6.99 2.51
CA HIS A 508 13.40 5.96 1.61
C HIS A 508 13.82 4.60 2.18
N GLY A 509 12.86 3.78 2.54
CA GLY A 509 13.09 2.51 3.21
C GLY A 509 13.30 1.35 2.24
N VAL A 510 13.96 0.29 2.72
CA VAL A 510 14.04 -1.00 2.04
C VAL A 510 12.90 -1.88 2.52
N HIS A 511 12.25 -2.56 1.61
CA HIS A 511 11.24 -3.57 1.91
C HIS A 511 11.94 -4.92 2.09
N PHE A 512 11.69 -5.57 3.21
CA PHE A 512 12.23 -6.88 3.53
C PHE A 512 11.12 -7.93 3.58
N GLN A 513 11.45 -9.16 3.18
CA GLN A 513 10.61 -10.34 3.38
C GLN A 513 11.52 -11.51 3.75
N ALA A 514 11.18 -12.23 4.81
CA ALA A 514 11.92 -13.42 5.20
C ALA A 514 11.07 -14.66 4.94
N HIS A 515 11.69 -15.74 4.48
CA HIS A 515 10.97 -16.99 4.28
C HIS A 515 11.83 -18.21 4.60
N ASN A 516 11.18 -19.33 4.88
CA ASN A 516 11.83 -20.62 5.01
C ASN A 516 12.42 -21.04 3.65
N LYS A 517 13.65 -21.51 3.62
CA LYS A 517 14.36 -21.97 2.41
C LYS A 517 13.68 -23.17 1.70
N THR A 518 12.74 -23.83 2.37
CA THR A 518 11.88 -24.84 1.73
C THR A 518 10.83 -24.27 0.78
N LEU A 519 10.69 -22.92 0.72
CA LEU A 519 9.86 -22.24 -0.26
C LEU A 519 10.72 -21.63 -1.35
N GLY A 520 10.44 -21.99 -2.60
CA GLY A 520 11.00 -21.35 -3.79
C GLY A 520 9.96 -20.51 -4.52
N GLY A 521 10.42 -19.66 -5.46
CA GLY A 521 9.54 -18.89 -6.34
C GLY A 521 8.92 -17.63 -5.73
N LEU A 522 9.21 -17.29 -4.47
CA LEU A 522 8.80 -16.01 -3.88
C LEU A 522 9.54 -14.84 -4.56
N GLN A 523 8.81 -13.80 -4.88
CA GLN A 523 9.35 -12.60 -5.51
C GLN A 523 8.81 -11.36 -4.81
N MET A 524 9.67 -10.35 -4.70
CA MET A 524 9.29 -9.03 -4.20
C MET A 524 9.06 -8.03 -5.33
N SER A 525 8.29 -7.01 -5.05
CA SER A 525 8.08 -5.85 -5.92
C SER A 525 8.28 -4.58 -5.11
N PRO A 526 8.82 -3.50 -5.68
CA PRO A 526 8.89 -2.22 -4.99
C PRO A 526 7.50 -1.61 -4.74
N PHE A 527 6.44 -2.14 -5.37
CA PHE A 527 5.05 -1.71 -5.30
C PHE A 527 4.16 -2.63 -4.45
N GLY A 528 4.75 -3.48 -3.60
CA GLY A 528 4.03 -4.50 -2.83
C GLY A 528 4.38 -5.92 -3.27
N SER A 529 3.64 -6.92 -2.81
CA SER A 529 3.88 -8.32 -3.13
C SER A 529 3.43 -8.67 -4.55
N ARG A 530 4.13 -9.61 -5.17
CA ARG A 530 3.72 -10.23 -6.43
C ARG A 530 2.77 -11.39 -6.18
N SER A 531 2.21 -11.90 -7.27
CA SER A 531 1.44 -13.12 -7.27
C SER A 531 2.26 -14.31 -6.71
N PHE A 532 1.61 -15.14 -5.93
CA PHE A 532 2.17 -16.40 -5.42
C PHE A 532 1.95 -17.58 -6.35
N SER A 533 1.53 -17.32 -7.59
CA SER A 533 1.28 -18.36 -8.60
C SER A 533 2.51 -19.22 -8.93
N SER A 534 3.71 -18.70 -8.70
CA SER A 534 4.98 -19.41 -8.93
C SER A 534 5.62 -20.00 -7.67
N VAL A 535 4.98 -19.84 -6.50
CA VAL A 535 5.54 -20.35 -5.24
C VAL A 535 5.40 -21.86 -5.17
N TYR A 536 6.47 -22.53 -4.76
CA TYR A 536 6.51 -23.99 -4.60
C TYR A 536 7.33 -24.38 -3.37
N ARG A 537 7.17 -25.63 -2.91
CA ARG A 537 8.08 -26.21 -1.91
C ARG A 537 9.21 -26.94 -2.60
N THR A 538 10.43 -26.70 -2.11
CA THR A 538 11.60 -27.53 -2.44
C THR A 538 11.53 -28.82 -1.62
N GLU A 539 11.88 -29.94 -2.20
CA GLU A 539 11.98 -31.23 -1.52
C GLU A 539 13.07 -31.22 -0.43
#